data_16c476099493bb14d6856d2705574bb3
#
_entry.id   16c476099493bb14d6856d2705574bb3
#
_cell.length_a   1.000
_cell.length_b   1.000
_cell.length_c   1.000
_cell.angle_alpha   90.00
_cell.angle_beta   90.00
_cell.angle_gamma   90.00
#
_symmetry.space_group_name_H-M   'P 1'
#
loop_
_entity.id
_entity.type
_entity.pdbx_description
1 polymer ?
#
loop_
_entity_poly.entity_id
_entity_poly.type
_entity_poly.pdbx_seq_one_letter_code
_entity_poly.pdbx_strand_id
1 'polypeptide(L)'
;DDPTTEVAYDLFEWSDSQKPVWVHTKAREQHGGTATWLESYSYSDGLGREISRKVEAEPGDAPYVDAQGQLQIEEDADPRWVGTGRTVFDNKGNPVKQYEPFFSTTHQFEDEDELVQWGVTPALTYDPLGRVIRTDFPDDTFSKVEFDPWKQVTWDQNDTVDETTWYSTRMQLSAGDPDRRAAEHAADHGGTPNETH
;
A
#
# COMPACT_ATOMS: atom_id res chain seq x y z
N ASP A 1 -14.84 -39.40 -5.89
CA ASP A 1 -15.17 -38.13 -6.58
C ASP A 1 -14.04 -37.15 -6.33
N ASP A 2 -13.48 -36.63 -7.39
CA ASP A 2 -12.42 -35.64 -7.32
C ASP A 2 -13.02 -34.30 -6.92
N PRO A 3 -12.48 -33.60 -5.88
CA PRO A 3 -13.02 -32.33 -5.43
C PRO A 3 -12.89 -31.26 -6.52
N THR A 4 -13.88 -30.38 -6.60
CA THR A 4 -13.82 -29.18 -7.46
C THR A 4 -13.08 -28.02 -6.79
N THR A 5 -12.97 -28.06 -5.47
CA THR A 5 -12.26 -27.05 -4.67
C THR A 5 -11.57 -27.75 -3.52
N GLU A 6 -10.34 -27.38 -3.29
CA GLU A 6 -9.54 -27.79 -2.13
C GLU A 6 -9.16 -26.56 -1.32
N VAL A 7 -9.20 -26.67 0.01
CA VAL A 7 -8.82 -25.58 0.92
C VAL A 7 -7.84 -26.12 1.95
N ALA A 8 -6.70 -25.47 2.07
CA ALA A 8 -5.74 -25.66 3.13
C ALA A 8 -5.55 -24.36 3.91
N TYR A 9 -5.17 -24.45 5.17
CA TYR A 9 -4.94 -23.23 5.97
C TYR A 9 -3.91 -23.54 7.07
N ASP A 10 -3.16 -22.50 7.45
CA ASP A 10 -2.29 -22.55 8.60
C ASP A 10 -2.69 -21.48 9.62
N LEU A 11 -3.21 -21.93 10.77
CA LEU A 11 -3.61 -21.06 11.87
C LEU A 11 -2.47 -20.81 12.87
N PHE A 12 -1.35 -21.52 12.72
CA PHE A 12 -0.20 -21.42 13.63
C PHE A 12 0.98 -20.66 13.01
N GLU A 13 0.85 -20.22 11.76
CA GLU A 13 1.90 -19.51 11.01
C GLU A 13 2.50 -18.35 11.84
N TRP A 14 1.66 -17.59 12.55
CA TRP A 14 2.16 -16.52 13.42
C TRP A 14 3.07 -17.03 14.55
N SER A 15 2.72 -18.15 15.16
CA SER A 15 3.53 -18.75 16.23
C SER A 15 4.86 -19.28 15.73
N ASP A 16 4.89 -19.79 14.50
CA ASP A 16 6.02 -20.51 13.93
C ASP A 16 6.97 -19.59 13.17
N SER A 17 6.45 -18.62 12.41
CA SER A 17 7.22 -17.78 11.49
C SER A 17 7.05 -16.28 11.73
N GLN A 18 6.15 -15.84 12.61
CA GLN A 18 5.75 -14.44 12.83
C GLN A 18 5.10 -13.80 11.57
N LYS A 19 4.61 -14.63 10.64
CA LYS A 19 3.87 -14.21 9.46
C LYS A 19 2.37 -14.35 9.66
N PRO A 20 1.54 -13.62 8.90
CA PRO A 20 0.08 -13.74 8.97
C PRO A 20 -0.41 -15.16 8.68
N VAL A 21 -1.50 -15.54 9.34
CA VAL A 21 -2.19 -16.79 9.02
C VAL A 21 -2.73 -16.74 7.60
N TRP A 22 -2.78 -17.87 6.94
CA TRP A 22 -3.17 -17.94 5.53
C TRP A 22 -4.19 -19.05 5.25
N VAL A 23 -4.94 -18.83 4.19
CA VAL A 23 -5.83 -19.80 3.58
C VAL A 23 -5.41 -19.97 2.12
N HIS A 24 -5.09 -21.19 1.73
CA HIS A 24 -4.80 -21.58 0.35
C HIS A 24 -6.04 -22.23 -0.25
N THR A 25 -6.49 -21.74 -1.36
CA THR A 25 -7.64 -22.28 -2.11
C THR A 25 -7.18 -22.69 -3.50
N LYS A 26 -7.53 -23.92 -3.88
CA LYS A 26 -7.41 -24.43 -5.24
C LYS A 26 -8.81 -24.65 -5.79
N ALA A 27 -9.07 -24.10 -6.95
CA ALA A 27 -10.33 -24.31 -7.68
C ALA A 27 -10.03 -24.88 -9.07
N ARG A 28 -10.75 -25.91 -9.48
CA ARG A 28 -10.60 -26.45 -10.84
C ARG A 28 -11.13 -25.46 -11.86
N GLU A 29 -10.34 -25.20 -12.89
CA GLU A 29 -10.75 -24.35 -14.00
C GLU A 29 -11.86 -25.01 -14.83
N GLN A 30 -11.78 -26.34 -15.00
CA GLN A 30 -12.78 -27.10 -15.76
C GLN A 30 -13.24 -28.34 -15.00
N HIS A 31 -14.56 -28.59 -14.98
CA HIS A 31 -15.14 -29.78 -14.38
C HIS A 31 -14.90 -30.99 -15.29
N GLY A 32 -14.29 -32.06 -14.74
CA GLY A 32 -14.06 -33.33 -15.43
C GLY A 32 -12.91 -33.39 -16.43
N GLY A 33 -12.07 -32.35 -16.53
CA GLY A 33 -10.85 -32.30 -17.35
C GLY A 33 -9.58 -32.73 -16.62
N THR A 34 -8.45 -32.74 -17.34
CA THR A 34 -7.11 -32.76 -16.75
C THR A 34 -6.97 -31.51 -15.86
N ALA A 35 -6.63 -31.73 -14.59
CA ALA A 35 -6.72 -30.73 -13.56
C ALA A 35 -5.77 -29.56 -13.77
N THR A 36 -6.25 -28.51 -14.43
CA THR A 36 -5.68 -27.15 -14.24
C THR A 36 -6.37 -26.56 -13.04
N TRP A 37 -5.59 -26.07 -12.09
CA TRP A 37 -6.05 -25.46 -10.87
C TRP A 37 -5.75 -23.96 -10.90
N LEU A 38 -6.71 -23.15 -10.47
CA LEU A 38 -6.50 -21.77 -10.13
C LEU A 38 -6.19 -21.71 -8.63
N GLU A 39 -5.04 -21.20 -8.30
CA GLU A 39 -4.57 -21.13 -6.91
C GLU A 39 -4.63 -19.72 -6.35
N SER A 40 -5.02 -19.60 -5.09
CA SER A 40 -5.02 -18.33 -4.39
C SER A 40 -4.67 -18.49 -2.91
N TYR A 41 -3.97 -17.50 -2.37
CA TYR A 41 -3.65 -17.37 -0.97
C TYR A 41 -4.28 -16.10 -0.41
N SER A 42 -5.01 -16.22 0.69
CA SER A 42 -5.56 -15.09 1.44
C SER A 42 -4.85 -15.01 2.79
N TYR A 43 -4.30 -13.86 3.12
CA TYR A 43 -3.57 -13.59 4.36
C TYR A 43 -4.41 -12.73 5.28
N SER A 44 -4.51 -13.11 6.56
CA SER A 44 -5.33 -12.43 7.55
C SER A 44 -4.50 -11.98 8.75
N ASP A 45 -4.88 -10.84 9.32
CA ASP A 45 -4.32 -10.37 10.57
C ASP A 45 -4.91 -11.11 11.79
N GLY A 46 -4.39 -10.81 13.00
CA GLY A 46 -4.86 -11.41 14.24
C GLY A 46 -6.33 -11.10 14.62
N LEU A 47 -7.01 -10.23 13.88
CA LEU A 47 -8.43 -9.91 14.03
C LEU A 47 -9.29 -10.57 12.95
N GLY A 48 -8.69 -11.38 12.07
CA GLY A 48 -9.37 -12.09 10.99
C GLY A 48 -9.70 -11.22 9.77
N ARG A 49 -9.11 -10.04 9.63
CA ARG A 49 -9.29 -9.19 8.45
C ARG A 49 -8.31 -9.64 7.36
N GLU A 50 -8.78 -9.78 6.12
CA GLU A 50 -7.90 -10.00 4.98
C GLU A 50 -7.02 -8.75 4.78
N ILE A 51 -5.71 -8.95 4.83
CA ILE A 51 -4.71 -7.88 4.68
C ILE A 51 -4.00 -7.94 3.32
N SER A 52 -4.01 -9.09 2.69
CA SER A 52 -3.47 -9.31 1.34
C SER A 52 -4.04 -10.59 0.74
N ARG A 53 -4.11 -10.65 -0.58
CA ARG A 53 -4.43 -11.85 -1.33
C ARG A 53 -3.47 -11.99 -2.49
N LYS A 54 -3.02 -13.22 -2.75
CA LYS A 54 -2.23 -13.60 -3.93
C LYS A 54 -3.07 -14.55 -4.78
N VAL A 55 -3.11 -14.30 -6.07
CA VAL A 55 -3.76 -15.16 -7.05
C VAL A 55 -2.74 -15.54 -8.11
N GLU A 56 -2.70 -16.82 -8.47
CA GLU A 56 -1.86 -17.26 -9.57
C GLU A 56 -2.29 -16.58 -10.87
N ALA A 57 -1.32 -16.08 -11.61
CA ALA A 57 -1.50 -15.39 -12.88
C ALA A 57 -0.81 -16.16 -14.01
N GLU A 58 -1.11 -15.80 -15.25
CA GLU A 58 -0.39 -16.35 -16.38
C GLU A 58 1.10 -16.03 -16.30
N PRO A 59 2.00 -16.92 -16.80
CA PRO A 59 3.44 -16.67 -16.83
C PRO A 59 3.79 -15.32 -17.44
N GLY A 60 4.85 -14.69 -16.94
CA GLY A 60 5.33 -13.41 -17.43
C GLY A 60 6.28 -12.74 -16.42
N ASP A 61 6.74 -11.55 -16.76
CA ASP A 61 7.72 -10.84 -15.94
C ASP A 61 7.18 -10.54 -14.54
N ALA A 62 8.01 -10.83 -13.52
CA ALA A 62 7.67 -10.57 -12.14
C ALA A 62 8.87 -10.03 -11.35
N PRO A 63 8.70 -8.99 -10.53
CA PRO A 63 9.74 -8.52 -9.64
C PRO A 63 9.94 -9.47 -8.46
N TYR A 64 11.17 -9.55 -7.97
CA TYR A 64 11.54 -10.19 -6.72
C TYR A 64 12.70 -9.46 -6.06
N VAL A 65 12.90 -9.69 -4.77
CA VAL A 65 14.03 -9.14 -4.02
C VAL A 65 15.09 -10.22 -3.87
N ASP A 66 16.30 -9.95 -4.32
CA ASP A 66 17.41 -10.90 -4.23
C ASP A 66 17.99 -11.00 -2.80
N ALA A 67 18.94 -11.93 -2.60
CA ALA A 67 19.57 -12.14 -1.29
C ALA A 67 20.38 -10.93 -0.79
N GLN A 68 20.62 -9.94 -1.63
CA GLN A 68 21.31 -8.69 -1.31
C GLN A 68 20.31 -7.56 -1.03
N GLY A 69 19.00 -7.85 -1.08
CA GLY A 69 17.92 -6.87 -0.88
C GLY A 69 17.71 -5.95 -2.08
N GLN A 70 18.15 -6.34 -3.28
CA GLN A 70 17.96 -5.55 -4.50
C GLN A 70 16.76 -6.05 -5.30
N LEU A 71 15.97 -5.10 -5.83
CA LEU A 71 14.87 -5.41 -6.73
C LEU A 71 15.41 -5.91 -8.07
N GLN A 72 14.97 -7.09 -8.46
CA GLN A 72 15.28 -7.75 -9.72
C GLN A 72 13.98 -8.08 -10.46
N ILE A 73 14.06 -8.40 -11.74
CA ILE A 73 12.93 -8.90 -12.53
C ILE A 73 13.29 -10.29 -13.05
N GLU A 74 12.42 -11.26 -12.79
CA GLU A 74 12.45 -12.58 -13.41
C GLU A 74 11.59 -12.53 -14.67
N GLU A 75 12.21 -12.78 -15.82
CA GLU A 75 11.52 -12.88 -17.10
C GLU A 75 10.77 -14.21 -17.19
N ASP A 76 9.55 -14.21 -17.69
CA ASP A 76 8.70 -15.39 -17.86
C ASP A 76 8.54 -16.24 -16.58
N ALA A 77 8.45 -15.61 -15.42
CA ALA A 77 8.22 -16.31 -14.15
C ALA A 77 6.99 -17.22 -14.21
N ASP A 78 7.15 -18.50 -13.79
CA ASP A 78 6.10 -19.50 -13.72
C ASP A 78 6.33 -20.41 -12.49
N PRO A 79 5.47 -20.36 -11.44
CA PRO A 79 4.25 -19.58 -11.34
C PRO A 79 4.53 -18.08 -11.12
N ARG A 80 3.68 -17.23 -11.68
CA ARG A 80 3.62 -15.81 -11.40
C ARG A 80 2.39 -15.51 -10.56
N TRP A 81 2.53 -14.64 -9.59
CA TRP A 81 1.45 -14.26 -8.67
C TRP A 81 1.09 -12.79 -8.81
N VAL A 82 -0.19 -12.47 -8.75
CA VAL A 82 -0.66 -11.10 -8.59
C VAL A 82 -1.18 -10.91 -7.17
N GLY A 83 -0.54 -9.98 -6.44
CA GLY A 83 -1.03 -9.50 -5.16
C GLY A 83 -2.13 -8.46 -5.38
N THR A 84 -3.23 -8.55 -4.63
CA THR A 84 -4.33 -7.55 -4.69
C THR A 84 -3.99 -6.24 -3.98
N GLY A 85 -2.74 -6.07 -3.56
CA GLY A 85 -2.28 -5.01 -2.68
C GLY A 85 -2.41 -5.41 -1.21
N ARG A 86 -1.64 -4.73 -0.37
CA ARG A 86 -1.69 -4.91 1.09
C ARG A 86 -2.36 -3.73 1.74
N THR A 87 -3.25 -3.99 2.69
CA THR A 87 -3.81 -2.95 3.55
C THR A 87 -3.19 -3.06 4.95
N VAL A 88 -2.62 -1.96 5.41
CA VAL A 88 -2.14 -1.81 6.79
C VAL A 88 -3.22 -1.07 7.58
N PHE A 89 -3.60 -1.62 8.72
CA PHE A 89 -4.62 -1.06 9.59
C PHE A 89 -4.03 -0.51 10.89
N ASP A 90 -4.63 0.54 11.42
CA ASP A 90 -4.37 0.96 12.79
C ASP A 90 -5.06 0.03 13.82
N ASN A 91 -4.83 0.30 15.11
CA ASN A 91 -5.41 -0.49 16.20
C ASN A 91 -6.95 -0.41 16.27
N LYS A 92 -7.57 0.57 15.62
CA LYS A 92 -9.03 0.74 15.54
C LYS A 92 -9.63 0.07 14.30
N GLY A 93 -8.79 -0.40 13.37
CA GLY A 93 -9.21 -1.02 12.13
C GLY A 93 -9.41 -0.06 10.97
N ASN A 94 -8.93 1.17 11.08
CA ASN A 94 -8.91 2.08 9.95
C ASN A 94 -7.72 1.75 9.03
N PRO A 95 -7.88 1.75 7.69
CA PRO A 95 -6.79 1.52 6.76
C PRO A 95 -5.84 2.72 6.76
N VAL A 96 -4.60 2.52 7.22
CA VAL A 96 -3.56 3.57 7.29
C VAL A 96 -2.76 3.67 6.01
N LYS A 97 -2.48 2.52 5.37
CA LYS A 97 -1.83 2.42 4.05
C LYS A 97 -2.52 1.35 3.22
N GLN A 98 -2.58 1.56 1.91
CA GLN A 98 -3.09 0.58 0.97
C GLN A 98 -2.19 0.55 -0.26
N TYR A 99 -1.40 -0.50 -0.37
CA TYR A 99 -0.48 -0.70 -1.48
C TYR A 99 -1.23 -1.09 -2.75
N GLU A 100 -0.73 -0.65 -3.89
CA GLU A 100 -1.23 -1.04 -5.21
C GLU A 100 -1.05 -2.54 -5.47
N PRO A 101 -1.89 -3.16 -6.33
CA PRO A 101 -1.65 -4.50 -6.81
C PRO A 101 -0.29 -4.61 -7.51
N PHE A 102 0.40 -5.73 -7.30
CA PHE A 102 1.73 -5.98 -7.85
C PHE A 102 1.91 -7.44 -8.26
N PHE A 103 2.82 -7.70 -9.18
CA PHE A 103 3.25 -9.05 -9.51
C PHE A 103 4.41 -9.49 -8.60
N SER A 104 4.54 -10.81 -8.43
CA SER A 104 5.58 -11.43 -7.62
C SER A 104 5.88 -12.83 -8.14
N THR A 105 7.10 -13.30 -7.93
CA THR A 105 7.51 -14.69 -8.24
C THR A 105 7.07 -15.68 -7.16
N THR A 106 6.50 -15.21 -6.06
CA THR A 106 6.10 -16.06 -4.93
C THR A 106 4.69 -15.75 -4.45
N HIS A 107 4.00 -16.78 -3.96
CA HIS A 107 2.75 -16.63 -3.23
C HIS A 107 2.95 -16.13 -1.79
N GLN A 108 4.17 -16.15 -1.26
CA GLN A 108 4.43 -15.81 0.14
C GLN A 108 4.01 -14.38 0.46
N PHE A 109 3.69 -14.17 1.74
CA PHE A 109 3.37 -12.84 2.25
C PHE A 109 4.64 -11.98 2.29
N GLU A 110 4.61 -10.85 1.62
CA GLU A 110 5.62 -9.81 1.70
C GLU A 110 5.27 -8.84 2.83
N ASP A 111 6.26 -8.47 3.63
CA ASP A 111 6.09 -7.44 4.64
C ASP A 111 6.19 -6.01 4.06
N GLU A 112 6.10 -5.00 4.93
CA GLU A 112 6.07 -3.61 4.49
C GLU A 112 7.39 -3.17 3.86
N ASP A 113 8.52 -3.68 4.36
CA ASP A 113 9.85 -3.31 3.86
C ASP A 113 10.07 -3.84 2.43
N GLU A 114 9.53 -5.00 2.11
CA GLU A 114 9.54 -5.57 0.75
C GLU A 114 8.64 -4.76 -0.19
N LEU A 115 7.43 -4.41 0.25
CA LEU A 115 6.43 -3.69 -0.56
C LEU A 115 6.83 -2.27 -0.91
N VAL A 116 7.58 -1.59 -0.06
CA VAL A 116 8.11 -0.22 -0.32
C VAL A 116 8.96 -0.17 -1.60
N GLN A 117 9.56 -1.29 -2.01
CA GLN A 117 10.34 -1.37 -3.25
C GLN A 117 9.45 -1.46 -4.51
N TRP A 118 8.17 -1.84 -4.38
CA TRP A 118 7.27 -2.10 -5.50
C TRP A 118 6.22 -1.02 -5.73
N GLY A 119 6.07 -0.14 -4.78
CA GLY A 119 5.14 0.97 -4.92
C GLY A 119 5.13 1.84 -3.69
N VAL A 120 4.80 3.09 -3.93
CA VAL A 120 4.65 4.09 -2.88
C VAL A 120 3.16 4.34 -2.68
N THR A 121 2.72 4.41 -1.42
CA THR A 121 1.33 4.63 -1.07
C THR A 121 1.21 5.79 -0.08
N PRO A 122 0.15 6.61 -0.16
CA PRO A 122 -0.13 7.59 0.86
C PRO A 122 -0.36 6.96 2.23
N ALA A 123 0.03 7.67 3.30
CA ALA A 123 -0.27 7.29 4.67
C ALA A 123 -1.40 8.18 5.22
N LEU A 124 -2.43 7.55 5.80
CA LEU A 124 -3.61 8.21 6.32
C LEU A 124 -3.55 8.31 7.85
N THR A 125 -3.86 9.48 8.38
CA THR A 125 -4.02 9.71 9.82
C THR A 125 -5.48 10.02 10.12
N TYR A 126 -6.00 9.42 11.19
CA TYR A 126 -7.40 9.53 11.58
C TYR A 126 -7.56 10.24 12.93
N ASP A 127 -8.66 10.94 13.07
CA ASP A 127 -9.11 11.45 14.35
C ASP A 127 -9.75 10.33 15.24
N PRO A 128 -10.07 10.61 16.51
CA PRO A 128 -10.74 9.63 17.37
C PRO A 128 -12.08 9.13 16.85
N LEU A 129 -12.74 9.83 15.95
CA LEU A 129 -14.03 9.46 15.35
C LEU A 129 -13.86 8.65 14.06
N GLY A 130 -12.62 8.38 13.61
CA GLY A 130 -12.33 7.64 12.39
C GLY A 130 -12.42 8.47 11.10
N ARG A 131 -12.37 9.80 11.18
CA ARG A 131 -12.30 10.67 10.00
C ARG A 131 -10.85 10.91 9.63
N VAL A 132 -10.52 10.89 8.34
CA VAL A 132 -9.17 11.23 7.86
C VAL A 132 -8.91 12.71 8.13
N ILE A 133 -7.85 13.02 8.87
CA ILE A 133 -7.41 14.39 9.19
C ILE A 133 -6.11 14.78 8.51
N ARG A 134 -5.34 13.79 7.99
CA ARG A 134 -4.12 14.04 7.25
C ARG A 134 -3.84 12.89 6.30
N THR A 135 -3.33 13.22 5.12
CA THR A 135 -2.79 12.29 4.13
C THR A 135 -1.38 12.72 3.80
N ASP A 136 -0.38 11.91 4.14
CA ASP A 136 1.02 12.10 3.77
C ASP A 136 1.27 11.37 2.46
N PHE A 137 1.78 12.07 1.45
CA PHE A 137 2.07 11.52 0.13
C PHE A 137 3.54 11.10 0.02
N PRO A 138 3.86 10.18 -0.90
CA PRO A 138 5.22 9.66 -1.07
C PRO A 138 6.27 10.70 -1.51
N ASP A 139 5.85 11.84 -2.01
CA ASP A 139 6.69 12.95 -2.45
C ASP A 139 6.98 13.97 -1.34
N ASP A 140 6.75 13.60 -0.07
CA ASP A 140 6.88 14.44 1.12
C ASP A 140 5.89 15.63 1.17
N THR A 141 4.87 15.64 0.32
CA THR A 141 3.76 16.57 0.44
C THR A 141 2.65 15.98 1.32
N PHE A 142 1.71 16.80 1.75
CA PHE A 142 0.55 16.31 2.49
C PHE A 142 -0.67 17.20 2.27
N SER A 143 -1.83 16.63 2.54
CA SER A 143 -3.08 17.36 2.72
C SER A 143 -3.62 17.16 4.14
N LYS A 144 -4.38 18.13 4.65
CA LYS A 144 -4.97 18.04 5.99
C LYS A 144 -6.39 18.57 6.03
N VAL A 145 -7.16 18.09 7.01
CA VAL A 145 -8.54 18.51 7.25
C VAL A 145 -8.71 18.77 8.74
N GLU A 146 -9.26 19.91 9.07
CA GLU A 146 -9.68 20.23 10.43
C GLU A 146 -11.20 20.27 10.51
N PHE A 147 -11.73 19.68 11.57
CA PHE A 147 -13.16 19.62 11.83
C PHE A 147 -13.47 20.35 13.13
N ASP A 148 -14.43 21.26 13.06
CA ASP A 148 -15.13 21.74 14.24
C ASP A 148 -16.64 21.40 14.14
N PRO A 149 -17.50 21.65 15.16
CA PRO A 149 -18.91 21.28 15.12
C PRO A 149 -19.73 21.90 13.98
N TRP A 150 -19.22 22.94 13.35
CA TRP A 150 -19.98 23.77 12.41
C TRP A 150 -19.33 23.90 11.04
N LYS A 151 -18.03 23.59 10.94
CA LYS A 151 -17.29 23.72 9.69
C LYS A 151 -16.21 22.67 9.52
N GLN A 152 -15.84 22.45 8.28
CA GLN A 152 -14.67 21.72 7.87
C GLN A 152 -13.74 22.65 7.10
N VAL A 153 -12.46 22.61 7.42
CA VAL A 153 -11.42 23.34 6.69
C VAL A 153 -10.48 22.31 6.07
N THR A 154 -10.27 22.42 4.76
CA THR A 154 -9.44 21.48 4.01
C THR A 154 -8.30 22.22 3.34
N TRP A 155 -7.08 21.74 3.56
CA TRP A 155 -5.85 22.16 2.90
C TRP A 155 -5.40 21.08 1.94
N ASP A 156 -5.19 21.44 0.69
CA ASP A 156 -4.56 20.54 -0.28
C ASP A 156 -3.02 20.61 -0.21
N GLN A 157 -2.33 19.91 -1.11
CA GLN A 157 -0.87 19.87 -1.15
C GLN A 157 -0.24 21.24 -1.47
N ASN A 158 -0.93 22.10 -2.22
CA ASN A 158 -0.43 23.44 -2.52
C ASN A 158 -0.59 24.36 -1.32
N ASP A 159 -1.70 24.23 -0.59
CA ASP A 159 -1.97 25.01 0.61
C ASP A 159 -0.97 24.74 1.74
N THR A 160 -0.41 23.51 1.79
CA THR A 160 0.50 23.06 2.85
C THR A 160 1.98 23.12 2.45
N VAL A 161 2.31 23.64 1.29
CA VAL A 161 3.66 23.60 0.72
C VAL A 161 4.72 24.22 1.64
N ASP A 162 4.41 25.33 2.30
CA ASP A 162 5.29 26.04 3.22
C ASP A 162 5.56 25.28 4.54
N GLU A 163 4.74 24.28 4.88
CA GLU A 163 4.92 23.40 6.02
C GLU A 163 5.82 22.16 5.68
N THR A 164 6.24 22.01 4.41
CA THR A 164 6.98 20.82 3.93
C THR A 164 8.49 20.93 4.15
N THR A 165 9.15 19.77 4.24
CA THR A 165 10.63 19.68 4.24
C THR A 165 11.22 20.19 2.92
N TRP A 166 10.51 19.95 1.81
CA TRP A 166 10.88 20.45 0.50
C TRP A 166 11.04 21.97 0.48
N TYR A 167 10.08 22.70 1.03
CA TYR A 167 10.11 24.16 1.14
C TYR A 167 11.23 24.64 2.06
N SER A 168 11.26 24.12 3.29
CA SER A 168 12.21 24.56 4.31
C SER A 168 13.67 24.36 3.89
N THR A 169 13.99 23.27 3.15
CA THR A 169 15.32 22.99 2.62
C THR A 169 15.71 24.01 1.54
N ARG A 170 14.79 24.33 0.62
CA ARG A 170 15.05 25.25 -0.49
C ARG A 170 15.16 26.70 -0.02
N MET A 171 14.47 27.08 1.03
CA MET A 171 14.57 28.40 1.62
C MET A 171 15.93 28.69 2.27
N GLN A 172 16.75 27.64 2.52
CA GLN A 172 18.13 27.80 2.99
C GLN A 172 19.12 28.15 1.86
N LEU A 173 18.74 27.98 0.60
CA LEU A 173 19.55 28.33 -0.56
C LEU A 173 19.69 29.85 -0.73
N SER A 174 20.65 30.29 -1.53
CA SER A 174 20.85 31.71 -1.81
C SER A 174 19.66 32.33 -2.54
N ALA A 175 19.40 33.63 -2.35
CA ALA A 175 18.26 34.34 -2.95
C ALA A 175 18.23 34.34 -4.49
N GLY A 176 19.36 34.06 -5.14
CA GLY A 176 19.45 33.94 -6.62
C GLY A 176 19.27 32.53 -7.15
N ASP A 177 19.15 31.53 -6.26
CA ASP A 177 19.03 30.14 -6.62
C ASP A 177 17.66 29.85 -7.29
N PRO A 178 17.63 29.14 -8.42
CA PRO A 178 16.37 28.80 -9.09
C PRO A 178 15.42 27.97 -8.21
N ASP A 179 15.95 27.03 -7.40
CA ASP A 179 15.15 26.17 -6.54
C ASP A 179 14.51 26.96 -5.39
N ARG A 180 15.24 27.93 -4.82
CA ARG A 180 14.66 28.85 -3.84
C ARG A 180 13.53 29.67 -4.42
N ARG A 181 13.69 30.22 -5.62
CA ARG A 181 12.64 31.01 -6.30
C ARG A 181 11.41 30.13 -6.61
N ALA A 182 11.63 28.86 -6.98
CA ALA A 182 10.53 27.92 -7.17
C ALA A 182 9.75 27.69 -5.87
N ALA A 183 10.44 27.56 -4.73
CA ALA A 183 9.81 27.41 -3.43
C ALA A 183 9.05 28.68 -3.00
N GLU A 184 9.63 29.87 -3.18
CA GLU A 184 8.97 31.15 -2.94
C GLU A 184 7.68 31.28 -3.77
N HIS A 185 7.73 30.93 -5.06
CA HIS A 185 6.55 30.98 -5.93
C HIS A 185 5.48 29.94 -5.54
N ALA A 186 5.88 28.75 -5.11
CA ALA A 186 4.94 27.74 -4.65
C ALA A 186 4.20 28.19 -3.37
N ALA A 187 4.90 28.87 -2.45
CA ALA A 187 4.32 29.41 -1.23
C ALA A 187 3.35 30.58 -1.45
N ASP A 188 3.42 31.27 -2.60
CA ASP A 188 2.45 32.33 -2.96
C ASP A 188 1.01 31.75 -3.09
N HIS A 189 0.86 30.44 -3.27
CA HIS A 189 -0.42 29.72 -3.31
C HIS A 189 -0.75 29.02 -2.01
N GLY A 190 0.18 29.01 -1.04
CA GLY A 190 0.00 28.38 0.25
C GLY A 190 -1.01 29.08 1.15
N GLY A 191 -1.60 28.34 2.09
CA GLY A 191 -2.45 28.88 3.14
C GLY A 191 -3.82 29.40 2.69
N THR A 192 -4.37 28.91 1.58
CA THR A 192 -5.71 29.28 1.08
C THR A 192 -6.70 28.12 1.14
N PRO A 193 -7.01 27.59 2.35
CA PRO A 193 -7.85 26.41 2.49
C PRO A 193 -9.29 26.64 2.07
N ASN A 194 -9.97 25.56 1.67
CA ASN A 194 -11.40 25.55 1.42
C ASN A 194 -12.18 25.36 2.72
N GLU A 195 -13.12 26.25 3.00
CA GLU A 195 -14.05 26.13 4.13
C GLU A 195 -15.44 25.69 3.65
N THR A 196 -16.03 24.70 4.35
CA THR A 196 -17.41 24.23 4.13
C THR A 196 -18.17 24.30 5.45
N HIS A 197 -19.37 24.89 5.42
CA HIS A 197 -20.26 25.10 6.57
C HIS A 197 -21.47 24.15 6.53
#